data_9f9135a9353183923e49132bca40ac10
#
_entry.id   9f9135a9353183923e49132bca40ac10
#
_cell.length_a   1.000
_cell.length_b   1.000
_cell.length_c   1.000
_cell.angle_alpha   90.00
_cell.angle_beta   90.00
_cell.angle_gamma   90.00
#
_symmetry.space_group_name_H-M   'P 1'
#
loop_
_entity.id
_entity.type
_entity.pdbx_description
1 polymer ?
#
loop_
_entity_poly.entity_id
_entity_poly.type
_entity_poly.pdbx_seq_one_letter_code
_entity_poly.pdbx_strand_id
1 'polypeptide(L)'
;GDNTADDTVPYRIGIVTGSVSQSEDDRRGAEAFQAEYGEDMVKLAIYPDNFTEETETTIQTIVNLSADPLMKAIIVNQAVPGTTEAFRKIKESRPDIICIAGEAHEDLPEIGSAADLVTNNDFVSRGYLIIRTAHELGCDTFVHISFPRHMSYETMSRRVAIMKAACEEFGMKFVLETAPDPTSDVGVSGAQAYILEQVPAWVEKYGQNAAYFCTNDAHTEPLLKRLLE
;
A
#
# COMPACT_ATOMS: atom_id res chain seq x y z
N GLY A 1 -19.09 -8.09 -48.24
CA GLY A 1 -18.37 -7.03 -47.58
C GLY A 1 -18.15 -7.42 -46.12
N ASP A 2 -16.95 -7.96 -45.81
CA ASP A 2 -16.52 -8.20 -44.43
C ASP A 2 -16.37 -6.87 -43.71
N ASN A 3 -17.34 -6.53 -42.88
CA ASN A 3 -17.18 -5.53 -41.85
C ASN A 3 -16.43 -6.22 -40.67
N THR A 4 -15.12 -6.32 -40.77
CA THR A 4 -14.29 -6.45 -39.59
C THR A 4 -14.40 -5.12 -38.88
N ALA A 5 -15.29 -5.01 -37.89
CA ALA A 5 -15.22 -3.95 -36.90
C ALA A 5 -13.81 -4.02 -36.32
N ASP A 6 -13.12 -2.88 -36.40
CA ASP A 6 -11.82 -2.69 -35.78
C ASP A 6 -12.02 -2.89 -34.28
N ASP A 7 -11.65 -4.07 -33.76
CA ASP A 7 -11.80 -4.47 -32.35
C ASP A 7 -10.77 -3.74 -31.45
N THR A 8 -10.22 -2.60 -31.89
CA THR A 8 -9.30 -1.80 -31.09
C THR A 8 -10.07 -1.00 -30.06
N VAL A 9 -9.65 -1.14 -28.79
CA VAL A 9 -10.15 -0.28 -27.71
C VAL A 9 -9.86 1.20 -28.01
N PRO A 10 -10.77 2.13 -27.64
CA PRO A 10 -10.59 3.55 -27.94
C PRO A 10 -9.49 4.22 -27.10
N TYR A 11 -9.15 3.66 -25.95
CA TYR A 11 -8.10 4.13 -25.05
C TYR A 11 -7.64 3.00 -24.13
N ARG A 12 -6.51 3.22 -23.45
CA ARG A 12 -5.97 2.32 -22.43
C ARG A 12 -5.73 3.03 -21.13
N ILE A 13 -5.86 2.28 -20.04
CA ILE A 13 -5.59 2.71 -18.67
C ILE A 13 -4.47 1.85 -18.13
N GLY A 14 -3.41 2.48 -17.63
CA GLY A 14 -2.31 1.81 -16.93
C GLY A 14 -2.51 1.87 -15.43
N ILE A 15 -2.34 0.74 -14.75
CA ILE A 15 -2.37 0.67 -13.28
C ILE A 15 -1.07 0.04 -12.81
N VAL A 16 -0.36 0.76 -11.95
CA VAL A 16 0.89 0.32 -11.33
C VAL A 16 0.66 0.12 -9.85
N THR A 17 0.96 -1.07 -9.37
CA THR A 17 0.84 -1.44 -7.94
C THR A 17 2.11 -2.13 -7.46
N GLY A 18 2.19 -2.38 -6.17
CA GLY A 18 3.12 -3.36 -5.62
C GLY A 18 2.72 -4.79 -5.99
N SER A 19 3.58 -5.75 -5.66
CA SER A 19 3.28 -7.17 -5.74
C SER A 19 2.24 -7.58 -4.69
N VAL A 20 1.72 -8.81 -4.78
CA VAL A 20 0.87 -9.40 -3.74
C VAL A 20 1.57 -9.40 -2.37
N SER A 21 2.87 -9.64 -2.34
CA SER A 21 3.66 -9.61 -1.10
C SER A 21 3.79 -8.20 -0.51
N GLN A 22 3.77 -7.17 -1.36
CA GLN A 22 3.85 -5.76 -0.94
C GLN A 22 2.50 -5.23 -0.46
N SER A 23 1.45 -5.42 -1.26
CA SER A 23 0.09 -4.97 -0.96
C SER A 23 -0.90 -5.82 -1.76
N GLU A 24 -1.46 -6.84 -1.14
CA GLU A 24 -2.34 -7.80 -1.81
C GLU A 24 -3.64 -7.16 -2.29
N ASP A 25 -4.26 -6.33 -1.48
CA ASP A 25 -5.53 -5.67 -1.79
C ASP A 25 -5.42 -4.74 -3.00
N ASP A 26 -4.37 -3.94 -3.10
CA ASP A 26 -4.11 -3.08 -4.25
C ASP A 26 -3.90 -3.90 -5.52
N ARG A 27 -3.08 -4.95 -5.45
CA ARG A 27 -2.82 -5.82 -6.59
C ARG A 27 -4.07 -6.57 -7.03
N ARG A 28 -4.82 -7.15 -6.10
CA ARG A 28 -6.07 -7.86 -6.38
C ARG A 28 -7.15 -6.93 -6.92
N GLY A 29 -7.23 -5.71 -6.40
CA GLY A 29 -8.13 -4.68 -6.92
C GLY A 29 -7.83 -4.32 -8.38
N ALA A 30 -6.55 -4.14 -8.72
CA ALA A 30 -6.12 -3.88 -10.10
C ALA A 30 -6.42 -5.07 -11.04
N GLU A 31 -6.17 -6.30 -10.59
CA GLU A 31 -6.50 -7.52 -11.34
C GLU A 31 -8.01 -7.67 -11.57
N ALA A 32 -8.83 -7.38 -10.57
CA ALA A 32 -10.30 -7.42 -10.68
C ALA A 32 -10.81 -6.38 -11.69
N PHE A 33 -10.25 -5.16 -11.66
CA PHE A 33 -10.56 -4.11 -12.62
C PHE A 33 -10.18 -4.53 -14.06
N GLN A 34 -9.00 -5.12 -14.23
CA GLN A 34 -8.59 -5.64 -15.54
C GLN A 34 -9.52 -6.77 -16.02
N ALA A 35 -9.93 -7.68 -15.12
CA ALA A 35 -10.84 -8.77 -15.45
C ALA A 35 -12.23 -8.25 -15.91
N GLU A 36 -12.71 -7.13 -15.34
CA GLU A 36 -13.97 -6.52 -15.69
C GLU A 36 -13.93 -5.79 -17.04
N TYR A 37 -12.86 -5.02 -17.29
CA TYR A 37 -12.76 -4.14 -18.47
C TYR A 37 -11.91 -4.71 -19.61
N GLY A 38 -11.19 -5.78 -19.38
CA GLY A 38 -10.38 -6.49 -20.37
C GLY A 38 -8.91 -6.08 -20.39
N GLU A 39 -8.05 -7.06 -20.72
CA GLU A 39 -6.60 -6.86 -20.80
C GLU A 39 -6.16 -5.91 -21.91
N ASP A 40 -6.98 -5.74 -22.95
CA ASP A 40 -6.69 -4.79 -24.02
C ASP A 40 -6.87 -3.33 -23.56
N MET A 41 -7.84 -3.08 -22.68
CA MET A 41 -8.08 -1.73 -22.14
C MET A 41 -7.21 -1.43 -20.94
N VAL A 42 -7.00 -2.39 -20.04
CA VAL A 42 -6.29 -2.19 -18.76
C VAL A 42 -4.93 -2.86 -18.80
N LYS A 43 -3.88 -2.08 -18.66
CA LYS A 43 -2.49 -2.55 -18.62
C LYS A 43 -1.96 -2.46 -17.20
N LEU A 44 -1.54 -3.60 -16.65
CA LEU A 44 -1.00 -3.69 -15.30
C LEU A 44 0.52 -3.72 -15.31
N ALA A 45 1.12 -3.06 -14.34
CA ALA A 45 2.54 -3.15 -14.05
C ALA A 45 2.77 -3.24 -12.53
N ILE A 46 3.95 -3.71 -12.16
CA ILE A 46 4.36 -3.87 -10.75
C ILE A 46 5.66 -3.13 -10.55
N TYR A 47 5.73 -2.23 -9.55
CA TYR A 47 7.00 -1.66 -9.12
C TYR A 47 7.75 -2.66 -8.22
N PRO A 48 9.10 -2.53 -8.09
CA PRO A 48 9.90 -3.44 -7.29
C PRO A 48 9.47 -3.49 -5.82
N ASP A 49 9.57 -4.65 -5.18
CA ASP A 49 9.32 -4.79 -3.74
C ASP A 49 10.29 -3.93 -2.91
N ASN A 50 11.54 -3.85 -3.33
CA ASN A 50 12.54 -2.97 -2.71
C ASN A 50 12.61 -1.59 -3.37
N PHE A 51 11.45 -0.93 -3.53
CA PHE A 51 11.33 0.32 -4.26
C PHE A 51 12.13 1.48 -3.65
N THR A 52 12.47 1.44 -2.36
CA THR A 52 13.29 2.47 -1.72
C THR A 52 14.72 2.51 -2.28
N GLU A 53 15.26 1.36 -2.73
CA GLU A 53 16.59 1.24 -3.34
C GLU A 53 16.53 1.13 -4.88
N GLU A 54 15.37 0.75 -5.42
CA GLU A 54 15.17 0.56 -6.86
C GLU A 54 14.26 1.64 -7.47
N THR A 55 14.45 2.89 -7.06
CA THR A 55 13.65 4.04 -7.50
C THR A 55 13.68 4.21 -9.02
N GLU A 56 14.84 4.04 -9.67
CA GLU A 56 14.95 4.16 -11.13
C GLU A 56 14.13 3.10 -11.84
N THR A 57 14.09 1.87 -11.36
CA THR A 57 13.24 0.81 -11.91
C THR A 57 11.76 1.16 -11.76
N THR A 58 11.35 1.72 -10.64
CA THR A 58 9.98 2.23 -10.44
C THR A 58 9.63 3.30 -11.46
N ILE A 59 10.51 4.29 -11.68
CA ILE A 59 10.33 5.35 -12.66
C ILE A 59 10.16 4.75 -14.07
N GLN A 60 11.04 3.86 -14.48
CA GLN A 60 10.96 3.23 -15.80
C GLN A 60 9.69 2.40 -15.97
N THR A 61 9.27 1.67 -14.97
CA THR A 61 8.02 0.88 -14.98
C THR A 61 6.81 1.76 -15.28
N ILE A 62 6.73 2.93 -14.64
CA ILE A 62 5.64 3.88 -14.83
C ILE A 62 5.73 4.54 -16.21
N VAL A 63 6.89 5.06 -16.57
CA VAL A 63 7.12 5.78 -17.82
C VAL A 63 6.88 4.88 -19.04
N ASN A 64 7.26 3.60 -18.99
CA ASN A 64 7.08 2.67 -20.09
C ASN A 64 5.62 2.53 -20.53
N LEU A 65 4.66 2.70 -19.64
CA LEU A 65 3.22 2.68 -19.98
C LEU A 65 2.85 3.83 -20.93
N SER A 66 3.53 4.96 -20.84
CA SER A 66 3.26 6.14 -21.68
C SER A 66 3.68 5.99 -23.14
N ALA A 67 4.47 4.98 -23.47
CA ALA A 67 4.88 4.67 -24.84
C ALA A 67 3.72 4.18 -25.72
N ASP A 68 2.67 3.65 -25.12
CA ASP A 68 1.47 3.23 -25.82
C ASP A 68 0.66 4.44 -26.31
N PRO A 69 0.45 4.59 -27.63
CA PRO A 69 -0.31 5.75 -28.16
C PRO A 69 -1.75 5.85 -27.66
N LEU A 70 -2.35 4.73 -27.27
CA LEU A 70 -3.71 4.68 -26.73
C LEU A 70 -3.80 4.95 -25.24
N MET A 71 -2.67 5.01 -24.51
CA MET A 71 -2.65 5.28 -23.09
C MET A 71 -3.21 6.67 -22.80
N LYS A 72 -4.22 6.77 -21.94
CA LYS A 72 -4.89 8.03 -21.57
C LYS A 72 -4.89 8.31 -20.07
N ALA A 73 -4.71 7.30 -19.25
CA ALA A 73 -4.58 7.47 -17.81
C ALA A 73 -3.57 6.48 -17.25
N ILE A 74 -2.75 6.93 -16.29
CA ILE A 74 -1.83 6.08 -15.54
C ILE A 74 -2.08 6.34 -14.06
N ILE A 75 -2.40 5.27 -13.34
CA ILE A 75 -2.68 5.27 -11.91
C ILE A 75 -1.55 4.52 -11.22
N VAL A 76 -0.92 5.14 -10.23
CA VAL A 76 0.09 4.48 -9.38
C VAL A 76 -0.45 4.38 -7.97
N ASN A 77 -0.69 3.17 -7.50
CA ASN A 77 -1.22 2.90 -6.16
C ASN A 77 -0.44 1.73 -5.51
N GLN A 78 0.25 1.91 -4.42
CA GLN A 78 0.54 3.14 -3.71
C GLN A 78 1.58 3.95 -4.50
N ALA A 79 1.47 5.29 -4.48
CA ALA A 79 2.43 6.14 -5.18
C ALA A 79 3.73 6.25 -4.37
N VAL A 80 4.60 5.26 -4.57
CA VAL A 80 5.90 5.09 -3.90
C VAL A 80 6.96 6.06 -4.45
N PRO A 81 8.12 6.24 -3.79
CA PRO A 81 9.19 7.09 -4.28
C PRO A 81 9.57 6.82 -5.75
N GLY A 82 9.71 7.88 -6.53
CA GLY A 82 9.91 7.86 -7.98
C GLY A 82 8.66 8.20 -8.79
N THR A 83 7.47 8.15 -8.21
CA THR A 83 6.21 8.44 -8.91
C THR A 83 6.16 9.88 -9.41
N THR A 84 6.55 10.86 -8.60
CA THR A 84 6.62 12.28 -8.99
C THR A 84 7.50 12.49 -10.22
N GLU A 85 8.71 11.94 -10.20
CA GLU A 85 9.66 12.04 -11.31
C GLU A 85 9.12 11.36 -12.58
N ALA A 86 8.51 10.18 -12.44
CA ALA A 86 7.89 9.47 -13.55
C ALA A 86 6.78 10.30 -14.20
N PHE A 87 5.91 10.92 -13.40
CA PHE A 87 4.85 11.78 -13.91
C PHE A 87 5.38 13.02 -14.61
N ARG A 88 6.43 13.66 -14.09
CA ARG A 88 7.11 14.77 -14.76
C ARG A 88 7.65 14.35 -16.14
N LYS A 89 8.33 13.21 -16.21
CA LYS A 89 8.84 12.66 -17.48
C LYS A 89 7.72 12.36 -18.49
N ILE A 90 6.61 11.78 -18.03
CA ILE A 90 5.44 11.52 -18.86
C ILE A 90 4.89 12.82 -19.42
N LYS A 91 4.69 13.83 -18.60
CA LYS A 91 4.11 15.13 -19.01
C LYS A 91 4.96 15.90 -20.02
N GLU A 92 6.27 15.69 -20.06
CA GLU A 92 7.17 16.29 -21.08
C GLU A 92 6.82 15.84 -22.51
N SER A 93 6.46 14.58 -22.70
CA SER A 93 6.20 14.00 -24.02
C SER A 93 4.73 13.65 -24.26
N ARG A 94 3.99 13.39 -23.21
CA ARG A 94 2.59 12.94 -23.25
C ARG A 94 1.73 13.74 -22.24
N PRO A 95 1.61 15.07 -22.43
CA PRO A 95 0.78 15.92 -21.53
C PRO A 95 -0.71 15.56 -21.57
N ASP A 96 -1.14 14.77 -22.56
CA ASP A 96 -2.49 14.26 -22.71
C ASP A 96 -2.85 13.12 -21.74
N ILE A 97 -1.85 12.47 -21.13
CA ILE A 97 -2.09 11.37 -20.17
C ILE A 97 -2.47 11.94 -18.80
N ILE A 98 -3.58 11.47 -18.27
CA ILE A 98 -4.00 11.78 -16.90
C ILE A 98 -3.17 10.93 -15.94
N CYS A 99 -2.41 11.59 -15.05
CA CYS A 99 -1.56 10.95 -14.04
C CYS A 99 -2.22 11.02 -12.67
N ILE A 100 -2.49 9.87 -12.08
CA ILE A 100 -3.18 9.75 -10.78
C ILE A 100 -2.28 9.05 -9.78
N ALA A 101 -2.06 9.70 -8.64
CA ALA A 101 -1.34 9.15 -7.50
C ALA A 101 -2.33 8.75 -6.40
N GLY A 102 -2.40 7.45 -6.09
CA GLY A 102 -3.19 6.94 -4.98
C GLY A 102 -2.29 6.64 -3.78
N GLU A 103 -2.72 6.97 -2.57
CA GLU A 103 -1.98 6.75 -1.32
C GLU A 103 -0.50 7.16 -1.43
N ALA A 104 -0.27 8.45 -1.70
CA ALA A 104 1.07 8.97 -1.96
C ALA A 104 2.01 8.86 -0.74
N HIS A 105 3.18 8.28 -0.98
CA HIS A 105 4.28 8.15 -0.02
C HIS A 105 5.47 9.07 -0.34
N GLU A 106 5.24 10.08 -1.16
CA GLU A 106 6.16 11.17 -1.43
C GLU A 106 5.64 12.47 -0.81
N ASP A 107 6.44 13.52 -0.84
CA ASP A 107 6.02 14.86 -0.39
C ASP A 107 4.77 15.32 -1.15
N LEU A 108 3.70 15.63 -0.43
CA LEU A 108 2.40 15.93 -1.04
C LEU A 108 2.42 17.17 -1.94
N PRO A 109 3.06 18.30 -1.61
CA PRO A 109 3.25 19.42 -2.52
C PRO A 109 3.97 19.01 -3.82
N GLU A 110 5.01 18.20 -3.73
CA GLU A 110 5.79 17.76 -4.89
C GLU A 110 4.97 16.87 -5.83
N ILE A 111 4.36 15.81 -5.29
CA ILE A 111 3.55 14.92 -6.13
C ILE A 111 2.29 15.62 -6.66
N GLY A 112 1.71 16.53 -5.87
CA GLY A 112 0.56 17.33 -6.29
C GLY A 112 0.89 18.30 -7.43
N SER A 113 2.16 18.70 -7.59
CA SER A 113 2.60 19.52 -8.72
C SER A 113 2.79 18.72 -10.02
N ALA A 114 2.93 17.41 -9.94
CA ALA A 114 3.20 16.52 -11.06
C ALA A 114 1.99 15.67 -11.49
N ALA A 115 1.10 15.35 -10.56
CA ALA A 115 -0.11 14.57 -10.82
C ALA A 115 -1.30 15.47 -11.18
N ASP A 116 -2.22 14.95 -12.00
CA ASP A 116 -3.51 15.60 -12.25
C ASP A 116 -4.49 15.39 -11.08
N LEU A 117 -4.34 14.28 -10.37
CA LEU A 117 -5.12 13.95 -9.19
C LEU A 117 -4.25 13.20 -8.18
N VAL A 118 -4.34 13.61 -6.92
CA VAL A 118 -3.78 12.87 -5.79
C VAL A 118 -4.94 12.45 -4.89
N THR A 119 -5.09 11.15 -4.66
CA THR A 119 -6.02 10.62 -3.68
C THR A 119 -5.22 10.11 -2.50
N ASN A 120 -5.56 10.53 -1.30
CA ASN A 120 -4.89 10.07 -0.10
C ASN A 120 -5.90 9.94 1.03
N ASN A 121 -5.83 8.84 1.76
CA ASN A 121 -6.49 8.79 3.06
C ASN A 121 -5.61 9.59 4.04
N ASP A 122 -6.18 10.04 5.13
CA ASP A 122 -5.40 10.73 6.18
C ASP A 122 -4.60 9.70 6.99
N PHE A 123 -3.57 9.16 6.36
CA PHE A 123 -2.77 8.07 6.85
C PHE A 123 -2.11 8.37 8.21
N VAL A 124 -1.70 9.61 8.42
CA VAL A 124 -0.98 10.03 9.63
C VAL A 124 -1.95 10.26 10.78
N SER A 125 -2.98 11.10 10.59
CA SER A 125 -3.97 11.41 11.63
C SER A 125 -4.84 10.20 11.98
N ARG A 126 -5.02 9.26 11.06
CA ARG A 126 -5.68 7.98 11.31
C ARG A 126 -5.05 7.24 12.50
N GLY A 127 -3.76 7.42 12.74
CA GLY A 127 -3.09 6.86 13.90
C GLY A 127 -3.74 7.23 15.24
N TYR A 128 -4.13 8.49 15.41
CA TYR A 128 -4.87 8.94 16.59
C TYR A 128 -6.25 8.27 16.69
N LEU A 129 -6.98 8.23 15.60
CA LEU A 129 -8.34 7.64 15.56
C LEU A 129 -8.33 6.15 15.90
N ILE A 130 -7.34 5.40 15.43
CA ILE A 130 -7.17 3.98 15.75
C ILE A 130 -6.99 3.78 17.26
N ILE A 131 -6.12 4.56 17.88
CA ILE A 131 -5.86 4.46 19.32
C ILE A 131 -7.09 4.88 20.13
N ARG A 132 -7.75 5.99 19.74
CA ARG A 132 -8.98 6.43 20.39
C ARG A 132 -10.06 5.34 20.34
N THR A 133 -10.27 4.73 19.18
CA THR A 133 -11.24 3.64 19.01
C THR A 133 -10.88 2.44 19.90
N ALA A 134 -9.61 2.03 19.95
CA ALA A 134 -9.17 0.97 20.84
C ALA A 134 -9.46 1.30 22.32
N HIS A 135 -9.19 2.54 22.73
CA HIS A 135 -9.50 3.00 24.09
C HIS A 135 -11.01 2.98 24.39
N GLU A 136 -11.83 3.50 23.46
CA GLU A 136 -13.31 3.49 23.58
C GLU A 136 -13.89 2.07 23.68
N LEU A 137 -13.22 1.08 23.06
CA LEU A 137 -13.54 -0.35 23.16
C LEU A 137 -13.02 -1.01 24.43
N GLY A 138 -12.35 -0.27 25.33
CA GLY A 138 -11.84 -0.75 26.61
C GLY A 138 -10.48 -1.41 26.56
N CYS A 139 -9.72 -1.22 25.48
CA CYS A 139 -8.35 -1.72 25.42
C CYS A 139 -7.40 -0.88 26.29
N ASP A 140 -6.47 -1.55 26.95
CA ASP A 140 -5.43 -0.95 27.79
C ASP A 140 -4.03 -1.07 27.17
N THR A 141 -3.89 -1.89 26.15
CA THR A 141 -2.63 -2.16 25.45
C THR A 141 -2.85 -2.13 23.94
N PHE A 142 -1.94 -1.50 23.22
CA PHE A 142 -1.94 -1.45 21.76
C PHE A 142 -0.67 -2.11 21.23
N VAL A 143 -0.81 -3.16 20.44
CA VAL A 143 0.27 -3.95 19.87
C VAL A 143 0.37 -3.64 18.37
N HIS A 144 1.43 -2.93 18.01
CA HIS A 144 1.74 -2.56 16.64
C HIS A 144 2.70 -3.58 16.03
N ILE A 145 2.28 -4.28 14.99
CA ILE A 145 3.02 -5.36 14.35
C ILE A 145 3.51 -4.88 12.98
N SER A 146 4.82 -4.87 12.78
CA SER A 146 5.43 -4.39 11.55
C SER A 146 6.80 -5.03 11.31
N PHE A 147 7.57 -4.47 10.41
CA PHE A 147 8.92 -4.91 10.05
C PHE A 147 9.76 -3.73 9.53
N PRO A 148 11.09 -3.85 9.49
CA PRO A 148 11.99 -2.71 9.23
C PRO A 148 11.70 -1.96 7.93
N ARG A 149 11.37 -2.64 6.84
CA ARG A 149 11.08 -2.00 5.56
C ARG A 149 9.87 -1.05 5.65
N HIS A 150 8.76 -1.47 6.23
CA HIS A 150 7.60 -0.59 6.46
C HIS A 150 7.93 0.55 7.42
N MET A 151 8.66 0.26 8.49
CA MET A 151 9.03 1.28 9.48
C MET A 151 10.03 2.32 8.94
N SER A 152 10.67 2.06 7.79
CA SER A 152 11.53 3.03 7.11
C SER A 152 10.78 4.13 6.37
N TYR A 153 9.47 3.97 6.13
CA TYR A 153 8.66 5.01 5.49
C TYR A 153 8.38 6.15 6.47
N GLU A 154 8.58 7.39 6.02
CA GLU A 154 8.33 8.57 6.84
C GLU A 154 6.88 8.60 7.34
N THR A 155 5.91 8.32 6.47
CA THR A 155 4.49 8.30 6.82
C THR A 155 4.17 7.25 7.88
N MET A 156 4.80 6.07 7.83
CA MET A 156 4.68 5.02 8.85
C MET A 156 5.26 5.48 10.18
N SER A 157 6.46 6.04 10.17
CA SER A 157 7.13 6.54 11.38
C SER A 157 6.36 7.67 12.03
N ARG A 158 5.79 8.59 11.25
CA ARG A 158 4.94 9.68 11.75
C ARG A 158 3.65 9.13 12.36
N ARG A 159 2.99 8.17 11.72
CA ARG A 159 1.80 7.52 12.29
C ARG A 159 2.11 6.83 13.61
N VAL A 160 3.21 6.10 13.70
CA VAL A 160 3.66 5.46 14.95
C VAL A 160 3.90 6.48 16.05
N ALA A 161 4.53 7.63 15.74
CA ALA A 161 4.74 8.69 16.71
C ALA A 161 3.40 9.24 17.25
N ILE A 162 2.40 9.43 16.39
CA ILE A 162 1.05 9.84 16.78
C ILE A 162 0.37 8.77 17.62
N MET A 163 0.48 7.50 17.24
CA MET A 163 -0.09 6.39 18.01
C MET A 163 0.50 6.30 19.43
N LYS A 164 1.82 6.48 19.56
CA LYS A 164 2.48 6.51 20.88
C LYS A 164 1.98 7.66 21.74
N ALA A 165 1.91 8.88 21.19
CA ALA A 165 1.41 10.05 21.89
C ALA A 165 -0.06 9.88 22.30
N ALA A 166 -0.89 9.32 21.44
CA ALA A 166 -2.30 9.01 21.77
C ALA A 166 -2.42 7.96 22.87
N CYS A 167 -1.59 6.90 22.85
CA CYS A 167 -1.56 5.93 23.95
C CYS A 167 -1.19 6.58 25.29
N GLU A 168 -0.22 7.47 25.30
CA GLU A 168 0.14 8.26 26.50
C GLU A 168 -1.06 9.08 26.99
N GLU A 169 -1.76 9.79 26.09
CA GLU A 169 -2.93 10.60 26.40
C GLU A 169 -4.05 9.76 27.04
N PHE A 170 -4.32 8.58 26.49
CA PHE A 170 -5.38 7.67 26.99
C PHE A 170 -4.92 6.72 28.10
N GLY A 171 -3.67 6.78 28.54
CA GLY A 171 -3.13 5.88 29.56
C GLY A 171 -2.99 4.43 29.10
N MET A 172 -2.85 4.20 27.80
CA MET A 172 -2.66 2.89 27.19
C MET A 172 -1.17 2.56 27.04
N LYS A 173 -0.84 1.27 27.14
CA LYS A 173 0.49 0.78 26.81
C LYS A 173 0.65 0.63 25.30
N PHE A 174 1.72 1.19 24.73
CA PHE A 174 2.11 0.99 23.33
C PHE A 174 3.23 -0.04 23.21
N VAL A 175 3.06 -1.04 22.36
CA VAL A 175 4.02 -2.13 22.11
C VAL A 175 4.34 -2.23 20.64
N LEU A 176 5.62 -2.35 20.31
CA LEU A 176 6.09 -2.70 18.97
C LEU A 176 6.48 -4.19 18.95
N GLU A 177 5.87 -4.93 18.05
CA GLU A 177 6.25 -6.29 17.69
C GLU A 177 6.76 -6.33 16.26
N THR A 178 7.79 -7.15 16.04
CA THR A 178 8.36 -7.34 14.69
C THR A 178 7.95 -8.69 14.16
N ALA A 179 7.44 -8.71 12.94
CA ALA A 179 7.12 -9.92 12.18
C ALA A 179 7.99 -10.00 10.92
N PRO A 180 8.12 -11.15 10.26
CA PRO A 180 8.87 -11.27 9.02
C PRO A 180 8.28 -10.41 7.89
N ASP A 181 9.14 -9.79 7.09
CA ASP A 181 8.75 -9.10 5.87
C ASP A 181 8.23 -10.11 4.83
N PRO A 182 6.98 -9.96 4.33
CA PRO A 182 6.44 -10.87 3.32
C PRO A 182 7.19 -10.87 1.99
N THR A 183 8.01 -9.84 1.73
CA THR A 183 8.87 -9.77 0.54
C THR A 183 10.26 -10.37 0.75
N SER A 184 10.55 -10.85 1.97
CA SER A 184 11.80 -11.54 2.29
C SER A 184 11.81 -13.00 1.80
N ASP A 185 12.90 -13.70 2.03
CA ASP A 185 13.09 -15.11 1.64
C ASP A 185 12.01 -16.05 2.20
N VAL A 186 11.45 -15.74 3.37
CA VAL A 186 10.37 -16.55 3.96
C VAL A 186 9.03 -16.39 3.25
N GLY A 187 8.86 -15.30 2.51
CA GLY A 187 7.67 -15.00 1.73
C GLY A 187 6.41 -14.75 2.56
N VAL A 188 5.28 -14.65 1.86
CA VAL A 188 3.95 -14.49 2.49
C VAL A 188 3.64 -15.66 3.42
N SER A 189 3.87 -16.90 2.97
CA SER A 189 3.57 -18.09 3.77
C SER A 189 4.38 -18.16 5.07
N GLY A 190 5.66 -17.79 5.04
CA GLY A 190 6.50 -17.73 6.24
C GLY A 190 6.06 -16.62 7.20
N ALA A 191 5.67 -15.47 6.68
CA ALA A 191 5.12 -14.38 7.48
C ALA A 191 3.80 -14.77 8.15
N GLN A 192 2.90 -15.44 7.44
CA GLN A 192 1.64 -15.94 7.97
C GLN A 192 1.85 -17.01 9.06
N ALA A 193 2.74 -17.97 8.83
CA ALA A 193 3.08 -19.01 9.79
C ALA A 193 3.62 -18.41 11.10
N TYR A 194 4.48 -17.40 11.00
CA TYR A 194 5.02 -16.69 12.17
C TYR A 194 3.91 -16.07 13.01
N ILE A 195 2.96 -15.37 12.41
CA ILE A 195 1.83 -14.75 13.12
C ILE A 195 0.99 -15.81 13.82
N LEU A 196 0.62 -16.90 13.13
CA LEU A 196 -0.14 -18.00 13.74
C LEU A 196 0.56 -18.58 14.96
N GLU A 197 1.88 -18.68 14.93
CA GLU A 197 2.68 -19.20 16.06
C GLU A 197 2.77 -18.21 17.23
N GLN A 198 2.92 -16.90 16.93
CA GLN A 198 3.16 -15.88 17.96
C GLN A 198 1.90 -15.43 18.69
N VAL A 199 0.73 -15.44 18.06
CA VAL A 199 -0.50 -14.89 18.65
C VAL A 199 -0.84 -15.46 20.03
N PRO A 200 -0.76 -16.78 20.30
CA PRO A 200 -1.03 -17.29 21.65
C PRO A 200 -0.11 -16.69 22.72
N ALA A 201 1.18 -16.55 22.42
CA ALA A 201 2.15 -15.95 23.33
C ALA A 201 1.88 -14.44 23.54
N TRP A 202 1.46 -13.72 22.51
CA TRP A 202 1.07 -12.32 22.65
C TRP A 202 -0.19 -12.14 23.49
N VAL A 203 -1.21 -12.98 23.30
CA VAL A 203 -2.43 -12.94 24.10
C VAL A 203 -2.12 -13.22 25.58
N GLU A 204 -1.26 -14.19 25.87
CA GLU A 204 -0.80 -14.45 27.23
C GLU A 204 -0.03 -13.26 27.83
N LYS A 205 0.86 -12.64 27.03
CA LYS A 205 1.72 -11.54 27.45
C LYS A 205 0.98 -10.23 27.67
N TYR A 206 0.04 -9.90 26.75
CA TYR A 206 -0.62 -8.58 26.71
C TYR A 206 -2.02 -8.60 27.29
N GLY A 207 -2.60 -9.76 27.54
CA GLY A 207 -3.93 -9.92 28.14
C GLY A 207 -5.07 -9.75 27.14
N GLN A 208 -6.29 -9.84 27.66
CA GLN A 208 -7.52 -9.84 26.86
C GLN A 208 -7.93 -8.47 26.35
N ASN A 209 -7.41 -7.39 26.95
CA ASN A 209 -7.76 -6.02 26.60
C ASN A 209 -6.72 -5.39 25.67
N ALA A 210 -6.07 -6.19 24.82
CA ALA A 210 -5.11 -5.72 23.84
C ALA A 210 -5.75 -5.52 22.47
N ALA A 211 -5.46 -4.39 21.84
CA ALA A 211 -5.74 -4.15 20.44
C ALA A 211 -4.50 -4.48 19.60
N TYR A 212 -4.69 -5.10 18.45
CA TYR A 212 -3.62 -5.48 17.53
C TYR A 212 -3.76 -4.75 16.20
N PHE A 213 -2.65 -4.29 15.67
CA PHE A 213 -2.59 -3.60 14.38
C PHE A 213 -1.40 -4.08 13.57
N CYS A 214 -1.67 -4.58 12.36
CA CYS A 214 -0.65 -4.98 11.40
C CYS A 214 -0.48 -3.93 10.30
N THR A 215 0.75 -3.67 9.87
CA THR A 215 1.04 -2.75 8.76
C THR A 215 0.99 -3.41 7.39
N ASN A 216 0.88 -4.74 7.33
CA ASN A 216 0.78 -5.49 6.08
C ASN A 216 -0.35 -6.52 6.16
N ASP A 217 -1.09 -6.68 5.07
CA ASP A 217 -2.26 -7.56 4.98
C ASP A 217 -1.91 -9.04 5.19
N ALA A 218 -0.70 -9.45 4.78
CA ALA A 218 -0.22 -10.81 4.99
C ALA A 218 -0.16 -11.22 6.48
N HIS A 219 -0.04 -10.25 7.38
CA HIS A 219 -0.09 -10.49 8.84
C HIS A 219 -1.51 -10.40 9.41
N THR A 220 -2.39 -9.61 8.81
CA THR A 220 -3.72 -9.33 9.34
C THR A 220 -4.62 -10.57 9.31
N GLU A 221 -4.69 -11.27 8.20
CA GLU A 221 -5.53 -12.47 8.05
C GLU A 221 -5.18 -13.56 9.07
N PRO A 222 -3.92 -14.02 9.18
CA PRO A 222 -3.57 -15.03 10.17
C PRO A 222 -3.75 -14.55 11.62
N LEU A 223 -3.55 -13.26 11.90
CA LEU A 223 -3.85 -12.67 13.21
C LEU A 223 -5.33 -12.84 13.57
N LEU A 224 -6.23 -12.40 12.69
CA LEU A 224 -7.67 -12.53 12.89
C LEU A 224 -8.09 -13.99 13.07
N LYS A 225 -7.60 -14.85 12.21
CA LYS A 225 -7.88 -16.29 12.27
C LYS A 225 -7.48 -16.88 13.63
N ARG A 226 -6.29 -16.57 14.11
CA ARG A 226 -5.77 -17.14 15.36
C ARG A 226 -6.41 -16.55 16.61
N LEU A 227 -6.83 -15.28 16.57
CA LEU A 227 -7.55 -14.64 17.68
C LEU A 227 -8.99 -15.17 17.86
N LEU A 228 -9.59 -15.76 16.81
CA LEU A 228 -10.92 -16.36 16.85
C LEU A 228 -10.95 -17.79 17.44
N GLU A 229 -9.80 -18.44 17.58
CA GLU A 229 -9.66 -19.78 18.17
C GLU A 229 -9.51 -19.70 19.71
#